data_677973097a25e75db80c14917c54939c
#
_entry.id   677973097a25e75db80c14917c54939c
#
_cell.length_a   1.000
_cell.length_b   1.000
_cell.length_c   1.000
_cell.angle_alpha   90.00
_cell.angle_beta   90.00
_cell.angle_gamma   90.00
#
_symmetry.space_group_name_H-M   'P 1'
#
loop_
_entity.id
_entity.type
_entity.pdbx_description
1 polymer ?
#
loop_
_entity_poly.entity_id
_entity_poly.type
_entity_poly.pdbx_seq_one_letter_code
_entity_poly.pdbx_strand_id
1 'polypeptide(L)'
;MSDKKTQDEIEISDSKKSSDKESVNEGDNSSASNHKFKKGNGKGSSKGNRTRKNKENNFKDELSGPAIEQEGILEISGKGFGFLREKSKEFRQTPDDIFVTPEIVRNFGLRDGLWVKAETQMGRRGPQLTKLLDINGRNPDEFKTMPWFEELKAINPDRRLQMETTQDRMTTRLIDMIAPIGRGQRGLIVAPPRSGKTTILQHLAEAVIQNHRNIKVMVLLVDERPEEVTELRRALPNAEIYASSNDMEVKMHCRIAQIAIERAKRLVESGEDVFMLMDSITRLARAFNNANSKGGPTGTGGLTVRALEMPRKLFAAARNTRDAGSLTIIATALVETNSAMDDRIFEELKGTGNMELVLDRSIAEQYIYPAVDIFRSGTRREELLLPPHQWEKISIIRRGLAGHRPIEAIERMLSIMEKFPSNAQMLLDIKPMY
;
A
#
# COMPACT_ATOMS: atom_id res chain seq x y z
N MET A 1 35.00 39.13 49.14
CA MET A 1 33.70 39.51 49.69
C MET A 1 32.76 38.48 49.20
N SER A 2 32.68 37.37 49.84
CA SER A 2 31.84 36.87 50.97
C SER A 2 30.42 36.69 50.45
N ASP A 3 30.04 35.43 50.27
CA ASP A 3 29.41 34.41 51.15
C ASP A 3 27.90 34.40 50.94
N LYS A 4 27.22 33.34 50.80
CA LYS A 4 26.90 32.14 51.53
C LYS A 4 25.85 31.31 50.80
N LYS A 5 26.09 30.08 50.61
CA LYS A 5 25.39 28.84 50.98
C LYS A 5 24.01 28.96 51.64
N THR A 6 23.06 28.18 51.15
CA THR A 6 22.30 27.27 52.05
C THR A 6 21.76 26.06 51.24
N GLN A 7 22.14 24.88 51.70
CA GLN A 7 21.56 23.57 51.46
C GLN A 7 20.33 23.46 52.36
N ASP A 8 19.30 22.74 51.91
CA ASP A 8 18.41 21.99 52.82
C ASP A 8 18.04 20.66 52.16
N GLU A 9 18.59 19.61 52.77
CA GLU A 9 18.14 18.22 52.69
C GLU A 9 17.01 18.04 53.70
N ILE A 10 15.98 17.27 53.34
CA ILE A 10 15.07 16.55 54.28
C ILE A 10 14.53 15.35 53.52
N GLU A 11 15.07 14.21 53.79
CA GLU A 11 14.70 13.10 54.69
C GLU A 11 13.59 12.17 54.17
N ILE A 12 14.04 10.95 54.07
CA ILE A 12 13.37 9.68 53.84
C ILE A 12 12.60 9.29 55.12
N SER A 13 11.41 8.78 55.01
CA SER A 13 10.84 7.93 56.08
C SER A 13 10.17 6.70 55.47
N ASP A 14 10.84 5.59 55.66
CA ASP A 14 10.31 4.23 55.70
C ASP A 14 9.26 4.06 56.81
N SER A 15 8.19 3.33 56.52
CA SER A 15 7.55 2.53 57.55
C SER A 15 7.01 1.21 57.00
N LYS A 16 7.49 0.17 57.61
CA LYS A 16 7.29 -1.25 57.43
C LYS A 16 6.02 -1.76 58.15
N LYS A 17 5.53 -2.90 57.59
CA LYS A 17 4.91 -4.09 58.28
C LYS A 17 3.46 -3.89 58.74
N SER A 18 2.60 -4.91 58.58
CA SER A 18 2.65 -6.37 58.87
C SER A 18 1.40 -7.02 58.27
N SER A 19 1.47 -8.18 57.61
CA SER A 19 1.13 -9.55 58.09
C SER A 19 -0.25 -9.69 58.77
N ASP A 20 -1.16 -10.51 58.25
CA ASP A 20 -1.30 -11.94 58.52
C ASP A 20 -2.55 -12.54 57.87
N LYS A 21 -2.35 -13.70 57.24
CA LYS A 21 -3.01 -15.01 57.39
C LYS A 21 -4.50 -15.24 57.11
N GLU A 22 -4.65 -16.21 56.21
CA GLU A 22 -5.48 -17.42 56.24
C GLU A 22 -6.99 -17.33 56.47
N SER A 23 -7.74 -17.85 55.51
CA SER A 23 -8.39 -19.17 55.72
C SER A 23 -9.11 -19.68 54.47
N VAL A 24 -8.81 -20.90 54.17
CA VAL A 24 -9.44 -21.90 53.31
C VAL A 24 -10.93 -22.04 53.67
N ASN A 25 -11.80 -22.17 52.67
CA ASN A 25 -12.89 -23.13 52.79
C ASN A 25 -13.37 -23.64 51.44
N GLU A 26 -13.15 -24.93 51.27
CA GLU A 26 -13.80 -25.81 50.29
C GLU A 26 -15.30 -25.87 50.55
N GLY A 27 -16.08 -26.00 49.51
CA GLY A 27 -17.50 -26.25 49.58
C GLY A 27 -18.03 -26.80 48.27
N ASP A 28 -17.81 -28.11 48.07
CA ASP A 28 -18.57 -28.96 47.15
C ASP A 28 -20.07 -28.73 47.29
N ASN A 29 -20.79 -28.64 46.21
CA ASN A 29 -22.10 -29.31 46.15
C ASN A 29 -22.53 -29.64 44.71
N SER A 30 -22.42 -30.89 44.42
CA SER A 30 -23.07 -31.65 43.39
C SER A 30 -24.61 -31.60 43.56
N SER A 31 -25.34 -31.42 42.47
CA SER A 31 -26.67 -31.99 42.38
C SER A 31 -26.98 -32.45 40.97
N ALA A 32 -26.85 -33.72 40.79
CA ALA A 32 -27.40 -34.50 39.70
C ALA A 32 -28.93 -34.58 39.87
N SER A 33 -29.68 -34.37 38.80
CA SER A 33 -31.08 -34.82 38.73
C SER A 33 -31.24 -35.77 37.54
N ASN A 34 -31.29 -37.04 37.90
CA ASN A 34 -31.82 -38.15 37.12
C ASN A 34 -33.30 -37.95 36.81
N HIS A 35 -33.69 -38.10 35.57
CA HIS A 35 -35.03 -38.48 35.21
C HIS A 35 -35.07 -39.75 34.34
N LYS A 36 -35.73 -40.71 34.90
CA LYS A 36 -35.94 -42.10 34.57
C LYS A 36 -36.58 -42.33 33.19
N PHE A 37 -36.09 -43.37 32.56
CA PHE A 37 -36.72 -44.16 31.51
C PHE A 37 -38.18 -44.56 31.82
N LYS A 38 -39.07 -44.44 30.83
CA LYS A 38 -40.28 -45.26 30.72
C LYS A 38 -40.23 -46.00 29.37
N LYS A 39 -40.13 -47.32 29.48
CA LYS A 39 -40.38 -48.26 28.40
C LYS A 39 -41.88 -48.28 28.09
N GLY A 40 -42.25 -48.16 26.83
CA GLY A 40 -43.54 -48.49 26.28
C GLY A 40 -43.35 -49.33 25.03
N ASN A 41 -43.75 -50.58 25.15
CA ASN A 41 -43.83 -51.58 24.07
C ASN A 41 -45.05 -51.26 23.17
N GLY A 42 -44.90 -51.33 21.88
CA GLY A 42 -46.00 -51.33 20.93
C GLY A 42 -45.58 -51.68 19.52
N LYS A 43 -46.02 -52.84 19.13
CA LYS A 43 -45.80 -53.62 17.89
C LYS A 43 -46.12 -52.89 16.59
N GLY A 44 -45.34 -53.16 15.55
CA GLY A 44 -45.93 -53.62 14.28
C GLY A 44 -45.76 -52.76 13.06
N SER A 45 -45.02 -53.28 12.12
CA SER A 45 -45.22 -53.39 10.68
C SER A 45 -44.81 -52.21 9.75
N SER A 46 -44.16 -52.77 8.78
CA SER A 46 -44.03 -52.44 7.37
C SER A 46 -42.81 -51.65 6.92
N LYS A 47 -42.00 -52.41 6.22
CA LYS A 47 -40.93 -52.01 5.33
C LYS A 47 -41.41 -50.96 4.31
N GLY A 48 -40.88 -49.80 4.39
CA GLY A 48 -40.88 -48.82 3.31
C GLY A 48 -39.46 -48.35 3.06
N ASN A 49 -38.83 -48.97 2.08
CA ASN A 49 -37.51 -48.63 1.59
C ASN A 49 -37.61 -47.28 0.88
N ARG A 50 -37.46 -46.17 1.64
CA ARG A 50 -37.30 -44.86 1.06
C ARG A 50 -35.82 -44.63 0.79
N THR A 51 -35.40 -45.05 -0.41
CA THR A 51 -34.22 -44.51 -1.06
C THR A 51 -34.27 -42.99 -1.00
N ARG A 52 -33.47 -42.39 -0.12
CA ARG A 52 -33.14 -40.99 -0.22
C ARG A 52 -32.38 -40.80 -1.55
N LYS A 53 -33.10 -40.49 -2.61
CA LYS A 53 -32.54 -39.86 -3.79
C LYS A 53 -31.93 -38.56 -3.28
N ASN A 54 -30.59 -38.50 -3.17
CA ASN A 54 -29.85 -37.26 -3.20
C ASN A 54 -30.29 -36.54 -4.47
N LYS A 55 -31.17 -35.56 -4.32
CA LYS A 55 -31.35 -34.54 -5.31
C LYS A 55 -30.04 -33.71 -5.24
N GLU A 56 -29.04 -34.12 -5.99
CA GLU A 56 -28.05 -33.19 -6.51
C GLU A 56 -28.86 -32.18 -7.31
N ASN A 57 -29.12 -31.04 -6.66
CA ASN A 57 -29.64 -29.86 -7.35
C ASN A 57 -28.51 -29.37 -8.28
N ASN A 58 -28.37 -30.00 -9.43
CA ASN A 58 -27.76 -29.42 -10.60
C ASN A 58 -28.66 -28.26 -11.05
N PHE A 59 -28.58 -27.12 -10.34
CA PHE A 59 -28.98 -25.84 -10.88
C PHE A 59 -27.91 -25.46 -11.92
N LYS A 60 -27.99 -26.02 -13.12
CA LYS A 60 -27.40 -25.34 -14.27
C LYS A 60 -28.18 -24.04 -14.39
N ASP A 61 -27.52 -22.92 -14.06
CA ASP A 61 -28.06 -21.60 -14.39
C ASP A 61 -28.36 -21.62 -15.89
N GLU A 62 -29.61 -21.42 -16.26
CA GLU A 62 -30.02 -21.32 -17.67
C GLU A 62 -29.42 -20.01 -18.19
N LEU A 63 -28.32 -20.16 -18.93
CA LEU A 63 -27.66 -19.04 -19.59
C LEU A 63 -28.48 -18.68 -20.84
N SER A 64 -28.70 -17.40 -21.07
CA SER A 64 -29.51 -16.89 -22.16
C SER A 64 -28.80 -15.74 -22.89
N GLY A 65 -29.15 -15.56 -24.16
CA GLY A 65 -28.58 -14.48 -24.98
C GLY A 65 -27.23 -14.82 -25.62
N PRO A 66 -26.71 -13.92 -26.47
CA PRO A 66 -25.41 -14.09 -27.11
C PRO A 66 -24.28 -13.97 -26.11
N ALA A 67 -23.18 -14.64 -26.38
CA ALA A 67 -21.93 -14.44 -25.62
C ALA A 67 -21.34 -13.07 -25.99
N ILE A 68 -20.95 -12.29 -24.97
CA ILE A 68 -20.33 -10.96 -25.09
C ILE A 68 -18.97 -10.99 -24.45
N GLU A 69 -17.95 -10.47 -25.13
CA GLU A 69 -16.63 -10.30 -24.51
C GLU A 69 -16.64 -9.11 -23.54
N GLN A 70 -16.21 -9.35 -22.32
CA GLN A 70 -16.08 -8.35 -21.28
C GLN A 70 -14.80 -8.58 -20.50
N GLU A 71 -14.32 -7.53 -19.83
CA GLU A 71 -13.10 -7.60 -19.03
C GLU A 71 -13.23 -6.80 -17.75
N GLY A 72 -12.41 -7.15 -16.76
CA GLY A 72 -12.39 -6.46 -15.50
C GLY A 72 -11.40 -7.06 -14.50
N ILE A 73 -11.27 -6.41 -13.36
CA ILE A 73 -10.48 -6.91 -12.24
C ILE A 73 -11.32 -7.88 -11.41
N LEU A 74 -10.77 -9.05 -11.17
CA LEU A 74 -11.40 -10.06 -10.31
C LEU A 74 -11.30 -9.69 -8.84
N GLU A 75 -12.44 -9.68 -8.16
CA GLU A 75 -12.57 -9.57 -6.71
C GLU A 75 -13.27 -10.83 -6.19
N ILE A 76 -12.62 -11.61 -5.33
CA ILE A 76 -13.11 -12.88 -4.81
C ILE A 76 -13.77 -12.67 -3.45
N SER A 77 -14.96 -13.22 -3.29
CA SER A 77 -15.66 -13.26 -2.01
C SER A 77 -15.07 -14.36 -1.10
N GLY A 78 -15.13 -14.18 0.22
CA GLY A 78 -14.77 -15.21 1.19
C GLY A 78 -15.55 -16.54 1.06
N LYS A 79 -16.60 -16.59 0.22
CA LYS A 79 -17.35 -17.80 -0.14
C LYS A 79 -16.81 -18.51 -1.38
N GLY A 80 -15.71 -18.03 -1.98
CA GLY A 80 -15.03 -18.67 -3.09
C GLY A 80 -15.58 -18.38 -4.49
N PHE A 81 -16.61 -17.54 -4.65
CA PHE A 81 -17.03 -16.97 -5.93
C PHE A 81 -16.44 -15.58 -6.11
N GLY A 82 -16.40 -15.07 -7.33
CA GLY A 82 -15.87 -13.75 -7.62
C GLY A 82 -16.79 -12.88 -8.45
N PHE A 83 -16.36 -11.64 -8.65
CA PHE A 83 -16.95 -10.68 -9.58
C PHE A 83 -15.86 -9.96 -10.35
N LEU A 84 -16.09 -9.71 -11.64
CA LEU A 84 -15.23 -8.82 -12.41
C LEU A 84 -15.72 -7.38 -12.23
N ARG A 85 -14.81 -6.51 -11.79
CA ARG A 85 -15.06 -5.07 -11.60
C ARG A 85 -14.57 -4.29 -12.81
N GLU A 86 -15.43 -3.53 -13.40
CA GLU A 86 -15.12 -2.77 -14.61
C GLU A 86 -14.37 -1.46 -14.29
N LYS A 87 -13.38 -1.15 -15.13
CA LYS A 87 -12.65 0.13 -15.06
C LYS A 87 -13.56 1.33 -15.31
N SER A 88 -14.53 1.19 -16.24
CA SER A 88 -15.52 2.22 -16.57
C SER A 88 -16.38 2.64 -15.38
N LYS A 89 -16.59 1.74 -14.43
CA LYS A 89 -17.32 1.95 -13.18
C LYS A 89 -16.40 2.25 -11.98
N GLU A 90 -15.14 2.62 -12.24
CA GLU A 90 -14.14 2.90 -11.22
C GLU A 90 -13.94 1.75 -10.21
N PHE A 91 -14.08 0.50 -10.68
CA PHE A 91 -14.01 -0.72 -9.88
C PHE A 91 -15.02 -0.77 -8.72
N ARG A 92 -16.07 0.05 -8.76
CA ARG A 92 -17.15 0.03 -7.76
C ARG A 92 -17.95 -1.27 -7.88
N GLN A 93 -18.55 -1.68 -6.77
CA GLN A 93 -19.49 -2.80 -6.75
C GLN A 93 -20.82 -2.37 -7.33
N THR A 94 -21.26 -3.04 -8.38
CA THR A 94 -22.54 -2.75 -9.05
C THR A 94 -23.38 -4.03 -9.18
N PRO A 95 -24.71 -3.93 -9.29
CA PRO A 95 -25.57 -5.09 -9.53
C PRO A 95 -25.26 -5.84 -10.82
N ASP A 96 -24.68 -5.13 -11.80
CA ASP A 96 -24.36 -5.68 -13.13
C ASP A 96 -22.95 -6.24 -13.24
N ASP A 97 -22.26 -6.43 -12.12
CA ASP A 97 -20.92 -7.01 -12.13
C ASP A 97 -20.97 -8.47 -12.56
N ILE A 98 -20.00 -8.87 -13.39
CA ILE A 98 -19.95 -10.19 -13.98
C ILE A 98 -19.62 -11.23 -12.89
N PHE A 99 -20.51 -12.15 -12.67
CA PHE A 99 -20.36 -13.21 -11.69
C PHE A 99 -19.38 -14.30 -12.19
N VAL A 100 -18.44 -14.68 -11.34
CA VAL A 100 -17.46 -15.75 -11.58
C VAL A 100 -17.73 -16.89 -10.59
N THR A 101 -18.06 -18.07 -11.14
CA THR A 101 -18.44 -19.21 -10.32
C THR A 101 -17.27 -19.77 -9.50
N PRO A 102 -17.53 -20.39 -8.33
CA PRO A 102 -16.48 -21.04 -7.54
C PRO A 102 -15.71 -22.13 -8.28
N GLU A 103 -16.35 -22.76 -9.25
CA GLU A 103 -15.72 -23.79 -10.09
C GLU A 103 -14.63 -23.19 -10.97
N ILE A 104 -14.94 -22.09 -11.65
CA ILE A 104 -13.98 -21.36 -12.51
C ILE A 104 -12.82 -20.84 -11.64
N VAL A 105 -13.12 -20.24 -10.49
CA VAL A 105 -12.09 -19.74 -9.57
C VAL A 105 -11.12 -20.88 -9.17
N ARG A 106 -11.63 -22.04 -8.81
CA ARG A 106 -10.80 -23.20 -8.41
C ARG A 106 -10.05 -23.83 -9.57
N ASN A 107 -10.73 -24.05 -10.70
CA ASN A 107 -10.15 -24.78 -11.83
C ASN A 107 -8.98 -24.03 -12.47
N PHE A 108 -9.00 -22.72 -12.43
CA PHE A 108 -7.94 -21.87 -12.98
C PHE A 108 -7.04 -21.24 -11.91
N GLY A 109 -7.26 -21.53 -10.61
CA GLY A 109 -6.46 -20.96 -9.53
C GLY A 109 -6.54 -19.44 -9.47
N LEU A 110 -7.72 -18.87 -9.78
CA LEU A 110 -7.88 -17.41 -9.85
C LEU A 110 -7.69 -16.73 -8.50
N ARG A 111 -7.15 -15.52 -8.53
CA ARG A 111 -6.79 -14.73 -7.33
C ARG A 111 -7.32 -13.29 -7.46
N ASP A 112 -7.49 -12.62 -6.32
CA ASP A 112 -7.84 -11.20 -6.30
C ASP A 112 -6.83 -10.36 -7.11
N GLY A 113 -7.34 -9.34 -7.80
CA GLY A 113 -6.52 -8.40 -8.56
C GLY A 113 -6.13 -8.84 -9.97
N LEU A 114 -6.51 -10.04 -10.41
CA LEU A 114 -6.31 -10.46 -11.80
C LEU A 114 -7.16 -9.65 -12.75
N TRP A 115 -6.57 -9.19 -13.85
CA TRP A 115 -7.31 -8.67 -14.99
C TRP A 115 -7.74 -9.85 -15.84
N VAL A 116 -9.05 -10.03 -15.99
CA VAL A 116 -9.64 -11.16 -16.68
C VAL A 116 -10.43 -10.66 -17.88
N LYS A 117 -10.16 -11.23 -19.06
CA LYS A 117 -10.98 -11.08 -20.26
C LYS A 117 -11.75 -12.39 -20.48
N ALA A 118 -13.04 -12.30 -20.70
CA ALA A 118 -13.91 -13.48 -20.74
C ALA A 118 -15.11 -13.29 -21.66
N GLU A 119 -15.66 -14.40 -22.14
CA GLU A 119 -17.01 -14.47 -22.69
C GLU A 119 -18.02 -14.54 -21.54
N THR A 120 -19.05 -13.74 -21.61
CA THR A 120 -20.12 -13.65 -20.61
C THR A 120 -21.47 -13.85 -21.25
N GLN A 121 -22.41 -14.46 -20.53
CA GLN A 121 -23.80 -14.58 -20.93
C GLN A 121 -24.70 -14.17 -19.77
N MET A 122 -25.94 -13.79 -20.09
CA MET A 122 -26.91 -13.44 -19.07
C MET A 122 -27.39 -14.70 -18.35
N GLY A 123 -27.10 -14.79 -17.06
CA GLY A 123 -27.61 -15.79 -16.16
C GLY A 123 -28.86 -15.27 -15.41
N ARG A 124 -29.42 -16.11 -14.53
CA ARG A 124 -30.64 -15.78 -13.77
C ARG A 124 -30.48 -14.58 -12.81
N ARG A 125 -29.24 -14.26 -12.39
CA ARG A 125 -28.94 -13.20 -11.39
C ARG A 125 -28.14 -12.04 -11.95
N GLY A 126 -27.90 -12.02 -13.25
CA GLY A 126 -27.04 -11.04 -13.93
C GLY A 126 -26.03 -11.69 -14.84
N PRO A 127 -25.10 -10.91 -15.43
CA PRO A 127 -24.08 -11.44 -16.32
C PRO A 127 -23.16 -12.43 -15.61
N GLN A 128 -22.84 -13.55 -16.25
CA GLN A 128 -22.03 -14.62 -15.72
C GLN A 128 -20.91 -14.96 -16.70
N LEU A 129 -19.71 -15.17 -16.17
CA LEU A 129 -18.56 -15.63 -16.92
C LEU A 129 -18.78 -17.08 -17.35
N THR A 130 -18.70 -17.33 -18.67
CA THR A 130 -18.87 -18.67 -19.26
C THR A 130 -17.56 -19.26 -19.71
N LYS A 131 -16.65 -18.44 -20.26
CA LYS A 131 -15.36 -18.89 -20.76
C LYS A 131 -14.29 -17.83 -20.52
N LEU A 132 -13.16 -18.25 -19.95
CA LEU A 132 -11.96 -17.42 -19.81
C LEU A 132 -11.25 -17.34 -21.17
N LEU A 133 -10.92 -16.13 -21.59
CA LEU A 133 -10.16 -15.87 -22.81
C LEU A 133 -8.70 -15.53 -22.47
N ASP A 134 -8.50 -14.69 -21.45
CA ASP A 134 -7.21 -14.14 -21.12
C ASP A 134 -7.12 -13.79 -19.61
N ILE A 135 -5.93 -13.94 -19.04
CA ILE A 135 -5.59 -13.51 -17.67
C ILE A 135 -4.31 -12.68 -17.73
N ASN A 136 -4.38 -11.38 -17.45
CA ASN A 136 -3.25 -10.44 -17.52
C ASN A 136 -2.51 -10.45 -18.87
N GLY A 137 -3.22 -10.63 -20.00
CA GLY A 137 -2.63 -10.72 -21.34
C GLY A 137 -2.01 -12.08 -21.66
N ARG A 138 -2.30 -13.14 -20.88
CA ARG A 138 -1.75 -14.49 -21.05
C ARG A 138 -2.83 -15.54 -21.11
N ASN A 139 -2.46 -16.70 -21.68
CA ASN A 139 -3.36 -17.86 -21.70
C ASN A 139 -3.70 -18.30 -20.26
N PRO A 140 -4.98 -18.57 -19.93
CA PRO A 140 -5.41 -19.03 -18.61
C PRO A 140 -4.69 -20.29 -18.11
N ASP A 141 -4.28 -21.19 -18.99
CA ASP A 141 -3.57 -22.41 -18.58
C ASP A 141 -2.13 -22.14 -18.10
N GLU A 142 -1.45 -21.16 -18.67
CA GLU A 142 -0.12 -20.75 -18.23
C GLU A 142 -0.16 -20.16 -16.80
N PHE A 143 -1.27 -19.52 -16.45
CA PHE A 143 -1.43 -18.87 -15.16
C PHE A 143 -1.46 -19.88 -13.98
N LYS A 144 -1.91 -21.10 -14.20
CA LYS A 144 -2.01 -22.14 -13.14
C LYS A 144 -0.66 -22.48 -12.50
N THR A 145 0.43 -22.33 -13.23
CA THR A 145 1.79 -22.67 -12.78
C THR A 145 2.58 -21.46 -12.25
N MET A 146 1.98 -20.26 -12.28
CA MET A 146 2.66 -19.06 -11.80
C MET A 146 2.81 -19.07 -10.27
N PRO A 147 4.02 -18.73 -9.77
CA PRO A 147 4.27 -18.65 -8.34
C PRO A 147 3.42 -17.56 -7.70
N TRP A 148 3.12 -17.71 -6.42
CA TRP A 148 2.47 -16.67 -5.66
C TRP A 148 3.46 -15.54 -5.35
N PHE A 149 2.96 -14.32 -5.27
CA PHE A 149 3.79 -13.15 -4.96
C PHE A 149 4.61 -13.32 -3.67
N GLU A 150 4.03 -13.98 -2.68
CA GLU A 150 4.64 -14.27 -1.38
C GLU A 150 5.79 -15.30 -1.47
N GLU A 151 5.81 -16.12 -2.51
CA GLU A 151 6.85 -17.14 -2.78
C GLU A 151 8.06 -16.55 -3.53
N LEU A 152 7.90 -15.37 -4.15
CA LEU A 152 8.95 -14.72 -4.91
C LEU A 152 10.11 -14.28 -3.99
N LYS A 153 11.33 -14.60 -4.40
CA LYS A 153 12.55 -14.21 -3.68
C LYS A 153 12.78 -12.69 -3.75
N ALA A 154 12.59 -12.00 -2.63
CA ALA A 154 12.87 -10.58 -2.53
C ALA A 154 14.39 -10.31 -2.52
N ILE A 155 14.82 -9.31 -3.29
CA ILE A 155 16.20 -8.80 -3.33
C ILE A 155 16.19 -7.28 -3.08
N ASN A 156 17.37 -6.70 -2.81
CA ASN A 156 17.49 -5.25 -2.72
C ASN A 156 17.19 -4.59 -4.08
N PRO A 157 16.68 -3.34 -4.08
CA PRO A 157 16.67 -2.53 -5.28
C PRO A 157 18.09 -2.36 -5.83
N ASP A 158 18.34 -2.84 -7.04
CA ASP A 158 19.64 -2.84 -7.73
C ASP A 158 19.58 -2.22 -9.13
N ARG A 159 18.38 -1.90 -9.62
CA ARG A 159 18.15 -1.23 -10.89
C ARG A 159 17.53 0.13 -10.65
N ARG A 160 18.31 1.19 -10.93
CA ARG A 160 17.86 2.56 -10.79
C ARG A 160 16.71 2.88 -11.75
N LEU A 161 15.73 3.60 -11.27
CA LEU A 161 14.73 4.29 -12.06
C LEU A 161 15.19 5.74 -12.25
N GLN A 162 15.66 6.07 -13.44
CA GLN A 162 16.07 7.43 -13.76
C GLN A 162 14.85 8.33 -13.85
N MET A 163 14.82 9.38 -13.02
CA MET A 163 13.71 10.33 -12.94
C MET A 163 13.99 11.62 -13.72
N GLU A 164 15.23 11.95 -14.01
CA GLU A 164 15.60 13.12 -14.81
C GLU A 164 14.95 13.06 -16.19
N THR A 165 14.25 14.15 -16.59
CA THR A 165 13.57 14.27 -17.89
C THR A 165 14.14 15.43 -18.69
N THR A 166 13.75 16.68 -18.37
CA THR A 166 14.19 17.90 -19.05
C THR A 166 15.07 18.74 -18.13
N GLN A 167 15.85 19.64 -18.71
CA GLN A 167 16.80 20.49 -18.00
C GLN A 167 16.12 21.34 -16.92
N ASP A 168 14.96 21.86 -17.20
CA ASP A 168 14.18 22.75 -16.35
C ASP A 168 13.39 22.05 -15.24
N ARG A 169 13.23 20.71 -15.33
CA ARG A 169 12.49 19.93 -14.32
C ARG A 169 13.35 19.59 -13.11
N MET A 170 13.65 20.60 -12.30
CA MET A 170 14.52 20.48 -11.13
C MET A 170 14.07 19.43 -10.13
N THR A 171 12.76 19.18 -9.99
CA THR A 171 12.19 18.19 -9.06
C THR A 171 12.77 16.80 -9.28
N THR A 172 12.66 16.26 -10.51
CA THR A 172 13.11 14.91 -10.83
C THR A 172 14.63 14.79 -10.89
N ARG A 173 15.31 15.86 -11.33
CA ARG A 173 16.77 15.95 -11.29
C ARG A 173 17.30 15.90 -9.86
N LEU A 174 16.69 16.66 -8.95
CA LEU A 174 17.08 16.67 -7.53
C LEU A 174 16.87 15.31 -6.87
N ILE A 175 15.72 14.67 -7.11
CA ILE A 175 15.40 13.34 -6.54
C ILE A 175 16.44 12.31 -6.98
N ASP A 176 16.83 12.32 -8.24
CA ASP A 176 17.88 11.43 -8.75
C ASP A 176 19.22 11.57 -8.05
N MET A 177 19.50 12.76 -7.49
CA MET A 177 20.75 13.07 -6.80
C MET A 177 20.69 12.79 -5.30
N ILE A 178 19.55 13.08 -4.67
CA ILE A 178 19.44 13.09 -3.21
C ILE A 178 18.75 11.84 -2.68
N ALA A 179 17.76 11.32 -3.39
CA ALA A 179 17.00 10.15 -2.98
C ALA A 179 16.69 9.26 -4.18
N PRO A 180 17.72 8.63 -4.80
CA PRO A 180 17.53 7.82 -5.99
C PRO A 180 16.56 6.66 -5.73
N ILE A 181 15.70 6.40 -6.71
CA ILE A 181 14.67 5.36 -6.64
C ILE A 181 15.12 4.16 -7.46
N GLY A 182 15.00 2.97 -6.90
CA GLY A 182 15.25 1.71 -7.59
C GLY A 182 13.99 0.88 -7.76
N ARG A 183 14.02 -0.11 -8.67
CA ARG A 183 12.93 -1.09 -8.81
C ARG A 183 12.78 -1.86 -7.51
N GLY A 184 11.54 -1.92 -7.01
CA GLY A 184 11.24 -2.53 -5.70
C GLY A 184 11.45 -1.60 -4.49
N GLN A 185 11.66 -0.30 -4.70
CA GLN A 185 11.82 0.68 -3.64
C GLN A 185 10.54 0.83 -2.80
N ARG A 186 10.71 0.99 -1.49
CA ARG A 186 9.67 1.42 -0.56
C ARG A 186 9.99 2.83 -0.10
N GLY A 187 9.47 3.83 -0.82
CA GLY A 187 9.76 5.23 -0.57
C GLY A 187 8.64 5.94 0.18
N LEU A 188 9.01 6.81 1.11
CA LEU A 188 8.10 7.74 1.77
C LEU A 188 8.44 9.18 1.33
N ILE A 189 7.44 9.90 0.83
CA ILE A 189 7.48 11.34 0.69
C ILE A 189 6.83 11.93 1.94
N VAL A 190 7.65 12.45 2.82
CA VAL A 190 7.22 13.06 4.08
C VAL A 190 6.84 14.50 3.80
N ALA A 191 5.56 14.82 3.85
CA ALA A 191 5.03 16.07 3.34
C ALA A 191 4.19 16.83 4.38
N PRO A 192 4.64 18.00 4.86
CA PRO A 192 3.77 18.92 5.55
C PRO A 192 2.75 19.53 4.56
N PRO A 193 1.64 20.09 5.07
CA PRO A 193 0.65 20.75 4.20
C PRO A 193 1.27 21.87 3.36
N ARG A 194 0.86 21.98 2.08
CA ARG A 194 1.29 23.03 1.12
C ARG A 194 2.77 23.01 0.75
N SER A 195 3.43 21.86 0.82
CA SER A 195 4.85 21.68 0.46
C SER A 195 5.11 21.26 -0.99
N GLY A 196 4.09 21.23 -1.86
CA GLY A 196 4.24 20.82 -3.27
C GLY A 196 4.13 19.31 -3.51
N LYS A 197 3.56 18.55 -2.56
CA LYS A 197 3.40 17.09 -2.61
C LYS A 197 2.82 16.59 -3.94
N THR A 198 1.68 17.12 -4.37
CA THR A 198 0.94 16.67 -5.57
C THR A 198 1.74 16.86 -6.85
N THR A 199 2.45 18.00 -6.96
CA THR A 199 3.36 18.29 -8.08
C THR A 199 4.51 17.28 -8.16
N ILE A 200 5.10 16.91 -7.02
CA ILE A 200 6.18 15.91 -6.98
C ILE A 200 5.68 14.55 -7.45
N LEU A 201 4.50 14.10 -6.98
CA LEU A 201 3.90 12.84 -7.42
C LEU A 201 3.65 12.82 -8.93
N GLN A 202 3.07 13.91 -9.47
CA GLN A 202 2.84 14.02 -10.90
C GLN A 202 4.15 13.96 -11.69
N HIS A 203 5.17 14.73 -11.29
CA HIS A 203 6.48 14.72 -11.93
C HIS A 203 7.16 13.35 -11.90
N LEU A 204 7.04 12.59 -10.80
CA LEU A 204 7.55 11.22 -10.70
C LEU A 204 6.82 10.27 -11.65
N ALA A 205 5.48 10.33 -11.72
CA ALA A 205 4.71 9.51 -12.64
C ALA A 205 5.07 9.80 -14.09
N GLU A 206 5.12 11.07 -14.48
CA GLU A 206 5.49 11.50 -15.84
C GLU A 206 6.89 11.05 -16.20
N ALA A 207 7.84 11.16 -15.27
CA ALA A 207 9.23 10.72 -15.48
C ALA A 207 9.31 9.21 -15.74
N VAL A 208 8.58 8.39 -14.98
CA VAL A 208 8.56 6.94 -15.21
C VAL A 208 7.91 6.60 -16.53
N ILE A 209 6.78 7.23 -16.87
CA ILE A 209 6.10 7.01 -18.17
C ILE A 209 7.02 7.38 -19.34
N GLN A 210 7.76 8.47 -19.23
CA GLN A 210 8.66 8.94 -20.28
C GLN A 210 9.90 8.08 -20.43
N ASN A 211 10.59 7.76 -19.31
CA ASN A 211 11.90 7.13 -19.32
C ASN A 211 11.84 5.59 -19.29
N HIS A 212 10.73 5.01 -18.80
CA HIS A 212 10.61 3.57 -18.53
C HIS A 212 9.33 2.98 -19.12
N ARG A 213 9.26 2.90 -20.45
CA ARG A 213 8.05 2.45 -21.20
C ARG A 213 7.54 1.06 -20.82
N ASN A 214 8.41 0.21 -20.26
CA ASN A 214 8.06 -1.17 -19.86
C ASN A 214 7.55 -1.25 -18.43
N ILE A 215 7.45 -0.12 -17.70
CA ILE A 215 6.96 -0.11 -16.32
C ILE A 215 5.48 0.28 -16.31
N LYS A 216 4.69 -0.51 -15.61
CA LYS A 216 3.27 -0.19 -15.38
C LYS A 216 3.15 0.84 -14.27
N VAL A 217 2.67 2.03 -14.62
CA VAL A 217 2.44 3.10 -13.65
C VAL A 217 1.04 2.96 -13.07
N MET A 218 0.95 2.86 -11.75
CA MET A 218 -0.29 2.82 -11.00
C MET A 218 -0.35 3.99 -10.02
N VAL A 219 -1.53 4.55 -9.82
CA VAL A 219 -1.76 5.61 -8.83
C VAL A 219 -2.92 5.22 -7.93
N LEU A 220 -2.67 5.19 -6.63
CA LEU A 220 -3.66 4.92 -5.60
C LEU A 220 -3.94 6.21 -4.80
N LEU A 221 -5.14 6.74 -4.95
CA LEU A 221 -5.62 7.93 -4.25
C LEU A 221 -6.65 7.52 -3.19
N VAL A 222 -6.37 7.82 -1.93
CA VAL A 222 -7.23 7.42 -0.82
C VAL A 222 -7.71 8.63 -0.05
N ASP A 223 -9.03 8.79 0.04
CA ASP A 223 -9.66 9.90 0.75
C ASP A 223 -9.17 11.27 0.22
N GLU A 224 -8.95 11.35 -1.10
CA GLU A 224 -8.47 12.57 -1.77
C GLU A 224 -9.66 13.38 -2.33
N ARG A 225 -9.44 14.64 -2.65
CA ARG A 225 -10.49 15.52 -3.17
C ARG A 225 -10.88 15.11 -4.59
N PRO A 226 -12.18 15.16 -4.97
CA PRO A 226 -12.63 14.79 -6.32
C PRO A 226 -11.95 15.58 -7.44
N GLU A 227 -11.67 16.88 -7.22
CA GLU A 227 -10.98 17.73 -8.16
C GLU A 227 -9.52 17.25 -8.38
N GLU A 228 -8.78 16.88 -7.33
CA GLU A 228 -7.41 16.37 -7.43
C GLU A 228 -7.36 15.01 -8.14
N VAL A 229 -8.35 14.14 -7.91
CA VAL A 229 -8.51 12.88 -8.63
C VAL A 229 -8.71 13.13 -10.13
N THR A 230 -9.57 14.08 -10.49
CA THR A 230 -9.86 14.43 -11.89
C THR A 230 -8.65 15.02 -12.59
N GLU A 231 -7.90 15.89 -11.90
CA GLU A 231 -6.68 16.51 -12.42
C GLU A 231 -5.61 15.46 -12.72
N LEU A 232 -5.33 14.55 -11.78
CA LEU A 232 -4.36 13.47 -11.98
C LEU A 232 -4.77 12.51 -13.11
N ARG A 233 -6.05 12.22 -13.27
CA ARG A 233 -6.53 11.40 -14.41
C ARG A 233 -6.28 12.06 -15.76
N ARG A 234 -6.42 13.39 -15.83
CA ARG A 234 -6.13 14.15 -17.06
C ARG A 234 -4.62 14.22 -17.34
N ALA A 235 -3.83 14.41 -16.28
CA ALA A 235 -2.38 14.52 -16.40
C ALA A 235 -1.72 13.17 -16.76
N LEU A 236 -2.28 12.05 -16.30
CA LEU A 236 -1.67 10.71 -16.42
C LEU A 236 -2.59 9.70 -17.15
N PRO A 237 -2.92 9.92 -18.44
CA PRO A 237 -3.87 9.06 -19.17
C PRO A 237 -3.38 7.61 -19.34
N ASN A 238 -2.07 7.39 -19.28
CA ASN A 238 -1.44 6.07 -19.44
C ASN A 238 -1.22 5.33 -18.11
N ALA A 239 -1.64 5.89 -16.97
CA ALA A 239 -1.57 5.23 -15.68
C ALA A 239 -2.87 4.48 -15.34
N GLU A 240 -2.75 3.39 -14.58
CA GLU A 240 -3.91 2.77 -13.94
C GLU A 240 -4.21 3.53 -12.64
N ILE A 241 -5.35 4.24 -12.57
CA ILE A 241 -5.71 5.06 -11.40
C ILE A 241 -6.83 4.38 -10.61
N TYR A 242 -6.54 4.13 -9.34
CA TYR A 242 -7.44 3.62 -8.31
C TYR A 242 -7.71 4.75 -7.33
N ALA A 243 -8.94 5.21 -7.25
CA ALA A 243 -9.28 6.36 -6.44
C ALA A 243 -10.51 6.13 -5.56
N SER A 244 -10.44 6.65 -4.36
CA SER A 244 -11.58 6.84 -3.49
C SER A 244 -11.56 8.26 -2.95
N SER A 245 -12.56 9.05 -3.35
CA SER A 245 -12.67 10.45 -2.94
C SER A 245 -13.27 10.60 -1.54
N ASN A 246 -13.06 11.75 -0.93
CA ASN A 246 -13.43 12.01 0.48
C ASN A 246 -14.95 12.02 0.76
N ASP A 247 -15.78 11.99 -0.29
CA ASP A 247 -17.23 11.84 -0.21
C ASP A 247 -17.71 10.38 -0.12
N MET A 248 -16.77 9.42 -0.23
CA MET A 248 -17.08 7.99 -0.18
C MET A 248 -17.02 7.42 1.23
N GLU A 249 -17.67 6.26 1.42
CA GLU A 249 -17.62 5.54 2.69
C GLU A 249 -16.19 5.00 3.01
N VAL A 250 -15.86 4.98 4.30
CA VAL A 250 -14.57 4.48 4.81
C VAL A 250 -14.21 3.06 4.30
N LYS A 251 -15.21 2.19 4.18
CA LYS A 251 -15.01 0.84 3.66
C LYS A 251 -14.51 0.84 2.22
N MET A 252 -14.93 1.83 1.42
CA MET A 252 -14.51 1.95 0.03
C MET A 252 -13.02 2.33 -0.06
N HIS A 253 -12.54 3.23 0.81
CA HIS A 253 -11.11 3.56 0.88
C HIS A 253 -10.24 2.33 1.14
N CYS A 254 -10.61 1.50 2.11
CA CYS A 254 -9.90 0.27 2.41
C CYS A 254 -9.93 -0.73 1.25
N ARG A 255 -11.11 -0.89 0.64
CA ARG A 255 -11.32 -1.85 -0.46
C ARG A 255 -10.53 -1.48 -1.71
N ILE A 256 -10.57 -0.23 -2.16
CA ILE A 256 -9.85 0.23 -3.35
C ILE A 256 -8.34 0.06 -3.17
N ALA A 257 -7.81 0.36 -1.99
CA ALA A 257 -6.40 0.14 -1.69
C ALA A 257 -6.02 -1.35 -1.76
N GLN A 258 -6.85 -2.24 -1.25
CA GLN A 258 -6.61 -3.69 -1.34
C GLN A 258 -6.63 -4.17 -2.79
N ILE A 259 -7.62 -3.76 -3.59
CA ILE A 259 -7.70 -4.12 -5.03
C ILE A 259 -6.45 -3.63 -5.78
N ALA A 260 -6.04 -2.39 -5.57
CA ALA A 260 -4.87 -1.82 -6.24
C ALA A 260 -3.58 -2.59 -5.93
N ILE A 261 -3.36 -2.95 -4.66
CA ILE A 261 -2.17 -3.72 -4.25
C ILE A 261 -2.23 -5.16 -4.78
N GLU A 262 -3.40 -5.82 -4.70
CA GLU A 262 -3.54 -7.16 -5.27
C GLU A 262 -3.34 -7.13 -6.79
N ARG A 263 -3.85 -6.11 -7.49
CA ARG A 263 -3.57 -5.90 -8.92
C ARG A 263 -2.06 -5.77 -9.20
N ALA A 264 -1.37 -4.94 -8.42
CA ALA A 264 0.08 -4.77 -8.55
C ALA A 264 0.85 -6.09 -8.33
N LYS A 265 0.47 -6.87 -7.31
CA LYS A 265 1.06 -8.21 -7.08
C LYS A 265 0.87 -9.16 -8.27
N ARG A 266 -0.34 -9.18 -8.86
CA ARG A 266 -0.64 -10.02 -10.04
C ARG A 266 0.18 -9.64 -11.26
N LEU A 267 0.46 -8.34 -11.44
CA LEU A 267 1.35 -7.87 -12.50
C LEU A 267 2.79 -8.34 -12.27
N VAL A 268 3.30 -8.24 -11.03
CA VAL A 268 4.64 -8.69 -10.67
C VAL A 268 4.81 -10.20 -10.87
N GLU A 269 3.82 -11.01 -10.48
CA GLU A 269 3.79 -12.45 -10.72
C GLU A 269 3.90 -12.76 -12.23
N SER A 270 3.28 -11.92 -13.06
CA SER A 270 3.35 -12.02 -14.52
C SER A 270 4.69 -11.51 -15.11
N GLY A 271 5.66 -11.11 -14.28
CA GLY A 271 6.97 -10.62 -14.72
C GLY A 271 7.00 -9.13 -15.05
N GLU A 272 5.93 -8.37 -14.78
CA GLU A 272 5.88 -6.93 -15.04
C GLU A 272 6.51 -6.13 -13.90
N ASP A 273 7.19 -5.05 -14.25
CA ASP A 273 7.63 -4.05 -13.28
C ASP A 273 6.53 -3.02 -13.04
N VAL A 274 6.21 -2.78 -11.77
CA VAL A 274 5.15 -1.85 -11.36
C VAL A 274 5.74 -0.71 -10.56
N PHE A 275 5.36 0.52 -10.91
CA PHE A 275 5.64 1.73 -10.15
C PHE A 275 4.33 2.31 -9.64
N MET A 276 4.11 2.23 -8.33
CA MET A 276 2.89 2.69 -7.69
C MET A 276 3.14 3.95 -6.87
N LEU A 277 2.38 5.00 -7.15
CA LEU A 277 2.27 6.18 -6.30
C LEU A 277 1.04 6.02 -5.39
N MET A 278 1.20 6.29 -4.10
CA MET A 278 0.14 6.19 -3.10
C MET A 278 -0.05 7.52 -2.38
N ASP A 279 -1.19 8.16 -2.57
CA ASP A 279 -1.56 9.40 -1.90
C ASP A 279 -2.86 9.23 -1.11
N SER A 280 -2.85 9.17 0.22
CA SER A 280 -1.71 9.08 1.11
C SER A 280 -1.82 7.86 2.03
N ILE A 281 -0.68 7.33 2.45
CA ILE A 281 -0.67 6.22 3.41
C ILE A 281 -1.22 6.63 4.77
N THR A 282 -1.10 7.91 5.14
CA THR A 282 -1.68 8.46 6.39
C THR A 282 -3.20 8.38 6.36
N ARG A 283 -3.83 8.81 5.27
CA ARG A 283 -5.29 8.73 5.11
C ARG A 283 -5.77 7.28 5.02
N LEU A 284 -5.00 6.42 4.35
CA LEU A 284 -5.27 4.98 4.33
C LEU A 284 -5.26 4.38 5.74
N ALA A 285 -4.26 4.73 6.56
CA ALA A 285 -4.17 4.26 7.94
C ALA A 285 -5.35 4.76 8.79
N ARG A 286 -5.79 6.01 8.61
CA ARG A 286 -6.99 6.56 9.25
C ARG A 286 -8.24 5.77 8.84
N ALA A 287 -8.38 5.44 7.54
CA ALA A 287 -9.51 4.67 7.04
C ALA A 287 -9.58 3.27 7.68
N PHE A 288 -8.44 2.56 7.75
CA PHE A 288 -8.39 1.26 8.43
C PHE A 288 -8.64 1.37 9.94
N ASN A 289 -8.18 2.44 10.60
CA ASN A 289 -8.48 2.70 12.00
C ASN A 289 -9.99 2.86 12.22
N ASN A 290 -10.63 3.69 11.39
CA ASN A 290 -12.08 3.93 11.48
C ASN A 290 -12.91 2.67 11.15
N ALA A 291 -12.48 1.87 10.18
CA ALA A 291 -13.12 0.61 9.83
C ALA A 291 -13.07 -0.43 10.98
N ASN A 292 -11.99 -0.41 11.77
CA ASN A 292 -11.72 -1.35 12.85
C ASN A 292 -12.15 -0.83 14.25
N SER A 293 -12.66 0.39 14.36
CA SER A 293 -12.94 1.08 15.64
C SER A 293 -14.03 0.43 16.52
N LYS A 294 -14.70 -0.61 16.03
CA LYS A 294 -15.82 -1.26 16.74
C LYS A 294 -15.43 -2.29 17.81
N GLY A 295 -14.15 -2.42 18.24
CA GLY A 295 -13.89 -3.48 19.22
C GLY A 295 -12.49 -3.67 19.77
N GLY A 296 -11.70 -2.64 20.00
CA GLY A 296 -10.38 -2.83 20.62
C GLY A 296 -9.94 -1.64 21.48
N PRO A 297 -9.01 -1.87 22.43
CA PRO A 297 -8.40 -0.79 23.19
C PRO A 297 -7.67 0.15 22.23
N THR A 298 -7.88 1.44 22.39
CA THR A 298 -7.20 2.49 21.65
C THR A 298 -5.91 2.89 22.40
N GLY A 299 -4.81 2.91 21.67
CA GLY A 299 -3.53 3.45 22.17
C GLY A 299 -3.47 4.97 22.09
N THR A 300 -2.28 5.52 22.35
CA THR A 300 -2.01 6.96 22.24
C THR A 300 -2.36 7.48 20.86
N GLY A 301 -3.05 8.63 20.78
CA GLY A 301 -3.49 9.23 19.51
C GLY A 301 -4.74 8.61 18.90
N GLY A 302 -5.47 7.74 19.64
CA GLY A 302 -6.72 7.14 19.16
C GLY A 302 -6.56 6.04 18.11
N LEU A 303 -5.34 5.50 17.94
CA LEU A 303 -5.07 4.36 17.07
C LEU A 303 -5.39 3.04 17.77
N THR A 304 -6.14 2.16 17.10
CA THR A 304 -6.29 0.78 17.56
C THR A 304 -5.05 -0.03 17.24
N VAL A 305 -4.72 -1.04 18.06
CA VAL A 305 -3.52 -1.87 17.90
C VAL A 305 -3.42 -2.49 16.50
N ARG A 306 -4.56 -2.81 15.88
CA ARG A 306 -4.63 -3.44 14.55
C ARG A 306 -4.76 -2.46 13.39
N ALA A 307 -4.92 -1.16 13.65
CA ALA A 307 -5.18 -0.15 12.63
C ALA A 307 -4.09 -0.08 11.55
N LEU A 308 -2.84 -0.24 11.97
CA LEU A 308 -1.67 -0.11 11.11
C LEU A 308 -1.21 -1.42 10.47
N GLU A 309 -1.78 -2.55 10.86
CA GLU A 309 -1.37 -3.85 10.33
C GLU A 309 -1.55 -3.92 8.81
N MET A 310 -2.74 -3.57 8.30
CA MET A 310 -3.02 -3.58 6.86
C MET A 310 -2.25 -2.52 6.08
N PRO A 311 -2.24 -1.23 6.44
CA PRO A 311 -1.42 -0.23 5.78
C PRO A 311 0.06 -0.60 5.71
N ARG A 312 0.62 -1.14 6.79
CA ARG A 312 2.00 -1.65 6.82
C ARG A 312 2.21 -2.82 5.87
N LYS A 313 1.29 -3.80 5.83
CA LYS A 313 1.35 -4.93 4.88
C LYS A 313 1.28 -4.46 3.43
N LEU A 314 0.39 -3.52 3.12
CA LEU A 314 0.23 -2.98 1.77
C LEU A 314 1.50 -2.25 1.33
N PHE A 315 2.10 -1.42 2.18
CA PHE A 315 3.35 -0.73 1.88
C PHE A 315 4.55 -1.68 1.84
N ALA A 316 4.62 -2.67 2.73
CA ALA A 316 5.66 -3.69 2.76
C ALA A 316 5.59 -4.68 1.58
N ALA A 317 4.53 -4.65 0.78
CA ALA A 317 4.45 -5.41 -0.47
C ALA A 317 5.51 -4.96 -1.49
N ALA A 318 5.96 -3.69 -1.45
CA ALA A 318 7.02 -3.21 -2.33
C ALA A 318 8.30 -4.04 -2.18
N ARG A 319 8.75 -4.63 -3.28
CA ARG A 319 9.98 -5.45 -3.36
C ARG A 319 10.47 -5.59 -4.78
N ASN A 320 11.77 -5.72 -4.93
CA ASN A 320 12.37 -6.26 -6.14
C ASN A 320 12.43 -7.78 -6.02
N THR A 321 12.23 -8.51 -7.10
CA THR A 321 12.29 -9.98 -7.09
C THR A 321 13.37 -10.49 -8.03
N ARG A 322 13.89 -11.68 -7.75
CA ARG A 322 14.94 -12.28 -8.58
C ARG A 322 14.39 -12.84 -9.89
N ASP A 323 13.25 -13.50 -9.83
CA ASP A 323 12.78 -14.40 -10.91
C ASP A 323 11.47 -13.91 -11.55
N ALA A 324 10.96 -12.75 -11.14
CA ALA A 324 9.74 -12.13 -11.64
C ALA A 324 9.91 -10.61 -11.78
N GLY A 325 8.81 -9.86 -11.83
CA GLY A 325 8.84 -8.40 -11.87
C GLY A 325 9.19 -7.74 -10.53
N SER A 326 9.03 -6.43 -10.46
CA SER A 326 9.24 -5.64 -9.24
C SER A 326 8.03 -4.79 -8.91
N LEU A 327 7.79 -4.54 -7.61
CA LEU A 327 6.81 -3.58 -7.13
C LEU A 327 7.53 -2.46 -6.39
N THR A 328 7.57 -1.28 -7.00
CA THR A 328 8.03 -0.04 -6.36
C THR A 328 6.83 0.71 -5.82
N ILE A 329 6.84 1.11 -4.56
CA ILE A 329 5.78 1.94 -3.96
C ILE A 329 6.42 3.21 -3.40
N ILE A 330 5.95 4.37 -3.89
CA ILE A 330 6.27 5.68 -3.34
C ILE A 330 4.99 6.24 -2.73
N ALA A 331 4.95 6.29 -1.40
CA ALA A 331 3.78 6.71 -0.65
C ALA A 331 4.01 8.07 0.01
N THR A 332 2.98 8.91 0.05
CA THR A 332 3.03 10.16 0.80
C THR A 332 2.60 9.93 2.25
N ALA A 333 3.38 10.48 3.18
CA ALA A 333 3.06 10.51 4.60
C ALA A 333 2.85 11.98 5.02
N LEU A 334 1.68 12.26 5.57
CA LEU A 334 1.33 13.61 6.05
C LEU A 334 1.91 13.82 7.45
N VAL A 335 2.61 14.93 7.64
CA VAL A 335 3.19 15.36 8.91
C VAL A 335 2.81 16.81 9.19
N GLU A 336 3.02 17.28 10.42
CA GLU A 336 2.70 18.67 10.82
C GLU A 336 1.24 19.07 10.55
N THR A 337 0.34 18.11 10.73
CA THR A 337 -1.11 18.31 10.54
C THR A 337 -1.84 18.73 11.81
N ASN A 338 -1.10 18.95 12.91
CA ASN A 338 -1.62 19.11 14.27
C ASN A 338 -2.44 17.91 14.76
N SER A 339 -2.16 16.72 14.22
CA SER A 339 -2.83 15.47 14.58
C SER A 339 -1.84 14.48 15.18
N ALA A 340 -1.92 14.23 16.48
CA ALA A 340 -1.12 13.23 17.16
C ALA A 340 -1.27 11.81 16.55
N MET A 341 -2.41 11.55 15.90
CA MET A 341 -2.60 10.29 15.17
C MET A 341 -1.69 10.20 13.96
N ASP A 342 -1.54 11.27 13.19
CA ASP A 342 -0.69 11.27 11.99
C ASP A 342 0.78 11.11 12.33
N ASP A 343 1.23 11.78 13.41
CA ASP A 343 2.59 11.66 13.89
C ASP A 343 2.91 10.20 14.28
N ARG A 344 1.97 9.52 14.96
CA ARG A 344 2.13 8.09 15.30
C ARG A 344 2.08 7.19 14.07
N ILE A 345 1.21 7.46 13.10
CA ILE A 345 1.17 6.73 11.83
C ILE A 345 2.50 6.85 11.10
N PHE A 346 3.05 8.06 11.02
CA PHE A 346 4.34 8.30 10.39
C PHE A 346 5.47 7.55 11.09
N GLU A 347 5.62 7.67 12.43
CA GLU A 347 6.65 6.99 13.18
C GLU A 347 6.62 5.45 13.00
N GLU A 348 5.44 4.86 12.98
CA GLU A 348 5.26 3.43 12.77
C GLU A 348 5.58 2.96 11.33
N LEU A 349 5.38 3.81 10.33
CA LEU A 349 5.62 3.48 8.92
C LEU A 349 7.05 3.80 8.47
N LYS A 350 7.70 4.78 9.11
CA LYS A 350 9.09 5.19 8.82
C LYS A 350 10.06 4.02 8.83
N GLY A 351 9.93 3.12 9.81
CA GLY A 351 10.76 1.91 9.91
C GLY A 351 10.56 0.90 8.78
N THR A 352 9.44 0.96 8.04
CA THR A 352 9.11 0.04 6.93
C THR A 352 9.75 0.49 5.60
N GLY A 353 9.96 1.80 5.43
CA GLY A 353 10.57 2.38 4.23
C GLY A 353 12.08 2.12 4.12
N ASN A 354 12.60 2.24 2.90
CA ASN A 354 14.03 2.22 2.60
C ASN A 354 14.47 3.41 1.73
N MET A 355 13.62 4.42 1.58
CA MET A 355 13.88 5.71 0.95
C MET A 355 12.96 6.75 1.58
N GLU A 356 13.48 7.91 1.88
CA GLU A 356 12.74 9.04 2.43
C GLU A 356 13.04 10.29 1.60
N LEU A 357 12.00 10.98 1.14
CA LEU A 357 12.07 12.32 0.57
C LEU A 357 11.29 13.26 1.49
N VAL A 358 12.02 14.08 2.24
CA VAL A 358 11.43 14.96 3.24
C VAL A 358 11.23 16.34 2.64
N LEU A 359 9.98 16.79 2.64
CA LEU A 359 9.63 18.16 2.24
C LEU A 359 9.62 19.06 3.47
N ASP A 360 10.02 20.30 3.28
CA ASP A 360 10.09 21.30 4.35
C ASP A 360 9.16 22.48 4.05
N ARG A 361 8.31 22.77 5.01
CA ARG A 361 7.33 23.85 4.89
C ARG A 361 8.01 25.23 4.85
N SER A 362 9.09 25.44 5.59
CA SER A 362 9.80 26.73 5.64
C SER A 362 10.46 27.08 4.30
N ILE A 363 10.89 26.07 3.54
CA ILE A 363 11.39 26.22 2.17
C ILE A 363 10.23 26.61 1.22
N ALA A 364 9.09 25.90 1.33
CA ALA A 364 7.91 26.17 0.50
C ALA A 364 7.32 27.57 0.75
N GLU A 365 7.34 28.06 2.00
CA GLU A 365 6.88 29.41 2.37
C GLU A 365 7.74 30.52 1.75
N GLN A 366 8.98 30.21 1.34
CA GLN A 366 9.84 31.11 0.56
C GLN A 366 9.72 30.92 -0.95
N TYR A 367 8.73 30.15 -1.42
CA TYR A 367 8.50 29.87 -2.85
C TYR A 367 9.67 29.17 -3.55
N ILE A 368 10.52 28.44 -2.79
CA ILE A 368 11.60 27.63 -3.34
C ILE A 368 11.07 26.20 -3.60
N TYR A 369 11.11 25.79 -4.87
CA TYR A 369 10.62 24.47 -5.28
C TYR A 369 11.63 23.73 -6.15
N PRO A 370 11.79 22.38 -5.97
CA PRO A 370 11.10 21.55 -4.98
C PRO A 370 11.55 21.85 -3.55
N ALA A 371 10.59 21.91 -2.62
CA ALA A 371 10.83 22.25 -1.22
C ALA A 371 11.39 21.05 -0.43
N VAL A 372 12.54 20.53 -0.84
CA VAL A 372 13.15 19.29 -0.29
C VAL A 372 14.23 19.64 0.73
N ASP A 373 14.13 19.04 1.91
CA ASP A 373 15.23 19.00 2.87
C ASP A 373 16.26 17.95 2.41
N ILE A 374 17.38 18.42 1.89
CA ILE A 374 18.46 17.59 1.34
C ILE A 374 19.08 16.69 2.43
N PHE A 375 19.15 17.18 3.67
CA PHE A 375 19.85 16.48 4.75
C PHE A 375 19.01 15.35 5.38
N ARG A 376 17.69 15.51 5.36
CA ARG A 376 16.75 14.51 5.89
C ARG A 376 16.28 13.52 4.82
N SER A 377 16.63 13.77 3.56
CA SER A 377 16.27 12.90 2.43
C SER A 377 17.38 11.94 2.06
N GLY A 378 17.02 10.75 1.60
CA GLY A 378 18.01 9.77 1.15
C GLY A 378 17.43 8.38 0.87
N THR A 379 18.25 7.52 0.29
CA THR A 379 17.92 6.13 -0.03
C THR A 379 18.89 5.19 0.65
N ARG A 380 18.37 4.16 1.33
CA ARG A 380 19.21 3.10 1.90
C ARG A 380 19.83 2.28 0.79
N ARG A 381 21.12 1.94 0.92
CA ARG A 381 21.89 1.17 -0.06
C ARG A 381 21.91 1.83 -1.45
N GLU A 382 21.98 3.18 -1.48
CA GLU A 382 22.06 3.95 -2.74
C GLU A 382 23.28 3.58 -3.61
N GLU A 383 24.32 3.02 -3.00
CA GLU A 383 25.50 2.49 -3.70
C GLU A 383 25.18 1.32 -4.63
N LEU A 384 24.03 0.66 -4.48
CA LEU A 384 23.55 -0.37 -5.42
C LEU A 384 22.86 0.23 -6.65
N LEU A 385 22.42 1.48 -6.55
CA LEU A 385 21.65 2.18 -7.59
C LEU A 385 22.52 3.13 -8.41
N LEU A 386 23.62 3.59 -7.84
CA LEU A 386 24.51 4.58 -8.43
C LEU A 386 25.84 3.95 -8.83
N PRO A 387 26.36 4.22 -10.04
CA PRO A 387 27.72 3.87 -10.37
C PRO A 387 28.71 4.49 -9.37
N PRO A 388 29.83 3.81 -9.02
CA PRO A 388 30.74 4.28 -7.97
C PRO A 388 31.19 5.73 -8.15
N HIS A 389 31.53 6.14 -9.39
CA HIS A 389 31.94 7.50 -9.68
C HIS A 389 30.84 8.55 -9.45
N GLN A 390 29.57 8.20 -9.71
CA GLN A 390 28.44 9.10 -9.44
C GLN A 390 28.19 9.21 -7.94
N TRP A 391 28.18 8.09 -7.23
CA TRP A 391 28.02 8.05 -5.79
C TRP A 391 29.08 8.87 -5.06
N GLU A 392 30.35 8.77 -5.48
CA GLU A 392 31.45 9.57 -4.94
C GLU A 392 31.19 11.07 -5.13
N LYS A 393 30.83 11.50 -6.34
CA LYS A 393 30.57 12.90 -6.67
C LYS A 393 29.36 13.46 -5.90
N ILE A 394 28.28 12.70 -5.79
CA ILE A 394 27.11 13.05 -4.99
C ILE A 394 27.49 13.21 -3.50
N SER A 395 28.35 12.33 -3.00
CA SER A 395 28.85 12.42 -1.63
C SER A 395 29.69 13.69 -1.39
N ILE A 396 30.45 14.14 -2.40
CA ILE A 396 31.19 15.41 -2.34
C ILE A 396 30.22 16.58 -2.29
N ILE A 397 29.20 16.58 -3.13
CA ILE A 397 28.15 17.64 -3.12
C ILE A 397 27.51 17.72 -1.75
N ARG A 398 27.04 16.59 -1.21
CA ARG A 398 26.40 16.53 0.11
C ARG A 398 27.30 17.04 1.22
N ARG A 399 28.61 16.71 1.19
CA ARG A 399 29.60 17.23 2.15
C ARG A 399 29.82 18.73 1.99
N GLY A 400 29.85 19.24 0.75
CA GLY A 400 29.97 20.66 0.48
C GLY A 400 28.75 21.49 0.93
N LEU A 401 27.59 20.88 1.00
CA LEU A 401 26.37 21.49 1.52
C LEU A 401 26.23 21.34 3.06
N ALA A 402 26.96 20.41 3.67
CA ALA A 402 26.89 20.19 5.11
C ALA A 402 27.26 21.46 5.91
N GLY A 403 26.49 21.71 6.97
CA GLY A 403 26.66 22.93 7.81
C GLY A 403 25.86 24.14 7.34
N HIS A 404 25.22 24.11 6.18
CA HIS A 404 24.27 25.15 5.76
C HIS A 404 22.88 24.86 6.34
N ARG A 405 22.07 25.91 6.46
CA ARG A 405 20.65 25.73 6.79
C ARG A 405 19.93 25.05 5.62
N PRO A 406 18.84 24.28 5.84
CA PRO A 406 18.13 23.59 4.78
C PRO A 406 17.75 24.49 3.58
N ILE A 407 17.30 25.71 3.83
CA ILE A 407 16.96 26.71 2.80
C ILE A 407 18.17 27.05 1.94
N GLU A 408 19.30 27.38 2.57
CA GLU A 408 20.53 27.75 1.85
C GLU A 408 21.10 26.58 1.06
N ALA A 409 20.97 25.37 1.60
CA ALA A 409 21.44 24.15 0.95
C ALA A 409 20.65 23.87 -0.33
N ILE A 410 19.32 23.97 -0.29
CA ILE A 410 18.49 23.71 -1.47
C ILE A 410 18.70 24.81 -2.54
N GLU A 411 18.77 26.09 -2.17
CA GLU A 411 19.05 27.19 -3.10
C GLU A 411 20.39 26.99 -3.82
N ARG A 412 21.44 26.65 -3.07
CA ARG A 412 22.76 26.35 -3.65
C ARG A 412 22.72 25.15 -4.59
N MET A 413 22.03 24.09 -4.19
CA MET A 413 21.90 22.89 -5.03
C MET A 413 21.19 23.21 -6.34
N LEU A 414 20.05 23.91 -6.29
CA LEU A 414 19.31 24.32 -7.48
C LEU A 414 20.14 25.26 -8.38
N SER A 415 20.83 26.26 -7.80
CA SER A 415 21.70 27.18 -8.54
C SER A 415 22.88 26.44 -9.22
N ILE A 416 23.39 25.37 -8.63
CA ILE A 416 24.40 24.53 -9.29
C ILE A 416 23.75 23.77 -10.44
N MET A 417 22.61 23.12 -10.21
CA MET A 417 21.92 22.31 -11.22
C MET A 417 21.48 23.11 -12.45
N GLU A 418 21.07 24.36 -12.28
CA GLU A 418 20.66 25.26 -13.38
C GLU A 418 21.76 25.54 -14.38
N LYS A 419 23.04 25.52 -13.95
CA LYS A 419 24.19 25.76 -14.82
C LYS A 419 24.48 24.61 -15.80
N PHE A 420 23.86 23.44 -15.58
CA PHE A 420 24.14 22.25 -16.36
C PHE A 420 22.87 21.70 -17.01
N PRO A 421 22.94 21.26 -18.26
CA PRO A 421 21.80 20.70 -18.99
C PRO A 421 21.33 19.35 -18.42
N SER A 422 22.19 18.63 -17.70
CA SER A 422 21.87 17.33 -17.09
C SER A 422 22.68 17.06 -15.83
N ASN A 423 22.17 16.15 -14.99
CA ASN A 423 22.88 15.65 -13.82
C ASN A 423 24.21 14.96 -14.21
N ALA A 424 24.20 14.22 -15.32
CA ALA A 424 25.40 13.54 -15.79
C ALA A 424 26.52 14.55 -16.09
N GLN A 425 26.21 15.62 -16.80
CA GLN A 425 27.21 16.66 -17.13
C GLN A 425 27.65 17.41 -15.88
N MET A 426 26.74 17.75 -14.99
CA MET A 426 27.08 18.36 -13.70
C MET A 426 28.07 17.48 -12.91
N LEU A 427 27.82 16.17 -12.82
CA LEU A 427 28.70 15.26 -12.09
C LEU A 427 30.08 15.08 -12.75
N LEU A 428 30.19 15.19 -14.08
CA LEU A 428 31.46 15.16 -14.78
C LEU A 428 32.33 16.37 -14.44
N ASP A 429 31.73 17.56 -14.37
CA ASP A 429 32.43 18.84 -14.19
C ASP A 429 32.80 19.15 -12.75
N ILE A 430 32.13 18.51 -11.77
CA ILE A 430 32.49 18.67 -10.35
C ILE A 430 33.87 18.07 -10.09
N LYS A 431 34.81 18.91 -9.72
CA LYS A 431 36.15 18.50 -9.31
C LYS A 431 36.14 18.08 -7.83
N PRO A 432 36.89 17.04 -7.44
CA PRO A 432 37.14 16.75 -6.03
C PRO A 432 37.73 18.01 -5.39
N MET A 433 37.16 18.48 -4.29
CA MET A 433 37.84 19.44 -3.43
C MET A 433 38.89 18.64 -2.65
N TYR A 434 40.15 18.81 -3.03
CA TYR A 434 41.30 18.34 -2.26
C TYR A 434 41.53 19.27 -1.07
#